data_df37c9a5fe76233c92b01354b20f1fb5
#
_entry.id   df37c9a5fe76233c92b01354b20f1fb5
#
_cell.length_a   1.000
_cell.length_b   1.000
_cell.length_c   1.000
_cell.angle_alpha   90.00
_cell.angle_beta   90.00
_cell.angle_gamma   90.00
#
_symmetry.space_group_name_H-M   'P 1'
#
loop_
_entity.id
_entity.type
_entity.pdbx_description
1 polymer ?
#
loop_
_entity_poly.entity_id
_entity_poly.type
_entity_poly.pdbx_seq_one_letter_code
_entity_poly.pdbx_strand_id
1 'polypeptide(L)'
;MHINASAIEKVVLFGDSLMAGYGLPKEHHLSSVLENNLKQAGFNIQVINGSVSGSTSSGGLNRAEWSLSDPGIDLIILGMGANDMLRGIQPDETKKNLEQIIKIAKEKEIEIILAGMIAPTTHGAKYKKDFDAIYPKLSKKHNLQFIPFLLEGVALNPSLNQQDGIHPNQQGTIKISENIQKSIIAILDK
;
A
#
# COMPACT_ATOMS: atom_id res chain seq x y z
N MET A 1 -19.56 -4.64 -14.44
CA MET A 1 -20.28 -3.54 -13.79
C MET A 1 -19.31 -2.37 -13.69
N HIS A 2 -19.63 -1.21 -14.28
CA HIS A 2 -18.86 -0.01 -14.05
C HIS A 2 -19.32 0.54 -12.70
N ILE A 3 -18.43 0.55 -11.71
CA ILE A 3 -18.67 1.25 -10.46
C ILE A 3 -18.68 2.72 -10.83
N ASN A 4 -19.75 3.42 -10.46
CA ASN A 4 -19.83 4.86 -10.64
C ASN A 4 -18.68 5.49 -9.86
N ALA A 5 -17.79 6.21 -10.54
CA ALA A 5 -16.60 6.87 -9.96
C ALA A 5 -16.94 7.87 -8.82
N SER A 6 -18.22 8.16 -8.62
CA SER A 6 -18.73 9.04 -7.56
C SER A 6 -18.93 8.36 -6.18
N ALA A 7 -18.49 7.11 -5.98
CA ALA A 7 -18.89 6.31 -4.82
C ALA A 7 -17.74 5.81 -3.95
N ILE A 8 -16.49 6.31 -4.08
CA ILE A 8 -15.44 5.96 -3.10
C ILE A 8 -15.54 6.93 -1.92
N GLU A 9 -16.02 6.42 -0.78
CA GLU A 9 -16.16 7.18 0.46
C GLU A 9 -15.19 6.68 1.55
N LYS A 10 -14.80 5.40 1.49
CA LYS A 10 -13.95 4.77 2.50
C LYS A 10 -12.78 4.01 1.88
N VAL A 11 -11.57 4.44 2.21
CA VAL A 11 -10.30 3.84 1.78
C VAL A 11 -9.58 3.24 2.96
N VAL A 12 -9.08 2.01 2.83
CA VAL A 12 -8.24 1.36 3.84
C VAL A 12 -6.80 1.27 3.36
N LEU A 13 -5.87 1.76 4.15
CA LEU A 13 -4.45 1.50 3.98
C LEU A 13 -4.12 0.13 4.56
N PHE A 14 -3.86 -0.86 3.70
CA PHE A 14 -3.58 -2.23 4.11
C PHE A 14 -2.12 -2.57 3.85
N GLY A 15 -1.28 -2.35 4.87
CA GLY A 15 0.17 -2.43 4.74
C GLY A 15 0.89 -2.82 6.03
N ASP A 16 2.14 -2.42 6.08
CA ASP A 16 3.05 -2.60 7.21
C ASP A 16 3.45 -1.25 7.85
N SER A 17 4.62 -1.18 8.48
CA SER A 17 5.11 0.03 9.16
C SER A 17 5.26 1.26 8.24
N LEU A 18 5.51 1.05 6.95
CA LEU A 18 5.65 2.14 5.97
C LEU A 18 4.33 2.89 5.75
N MET A 19 3.21 2.25 6.02
CA MET A 19 1.88 2.84 5.88
C MET A 19 1.20 3.10 7.24
N ALA A 20 1.65 2.40 8.31
CA ALA A 20 1.06 2.52 9.65
C ALA A 20 1.39 3.85 10.35
N GLY A 21 2.44 4.57 9.94
CA GLY A 21 2.91 5.78 10.61
C GLY A 21 3.87 5.47 11.76
N TYR A 22 4.68 4.40 11.62
CA TYR A 22 5.67 4.01 12.63
C TYR A 22 6.58 5.19 13.02
N GLY A 23 6.74 5.43 14.33
CA GLY A 23 7.60 6.46 14.87
C GLY A 23 7.09 7.91 14.72
N LEU A 24 5.87 8.10 14.16
CA LEU A 24 5.29 9.43 13.94
C LEU A 24 4.08 9.68 14.86
N PRO A 25 3.82 10.94 15.25
CA PRO A 25 2.55 11.34 15.85
C PRO A 25 1.37 11.08 14.89
N LYS A 26 0.17 10.85 15.44
CA LYS A 26 -1.02 10.44 14.68
C LYS A 26 -1.38 11.38 13.52
N GLU A 27 -1.23 12.68 13.71
CA GLU A 27 -1.47 13.71 12.70
C GLU A 27 -0.55 13.60 11.48
N HIS A 28 0.59 12.92 11.62
CA HIS A 28 1.57 12.66 10.55
C HIS A 28 1.51 11.23 10.01
N HIS A 29 0.58 10.40 10.49
CA HIS A 29 0.34 9.09 9.89
C HIS A 29 -0.13 9.25 8.45
N LEU A 30 0.23 8.32 7.59
CA LEU A 30 -0.13 8.35 6.17
C LEU A 30 -1.65 8.47 5.95
N SER A 31 -2.45 7.80 6.79
CA SER A 31 -3.91 7.90 6.73
C SER A 31 -4.42 9.32 6.98
N SER A 32 -3.90 9.99 8.01
CA SER A 32 -4.30 11.36 8.36
C SER A 32 -3.88 12.36 7.29
N VAL A 33 -2.65 12.22 6.78
CA VAL A 33 -2.12 13.11 5.73
C VAL A 33 -2.89 12.91 4.42
N LEU A 34 -3.14 11.65 4.02
CA LEU A 34 -3.88 11.35 2.79
C LEU A 34 -5.34 11.83 2.85
N GLU A 35 -6.03 11.62 3.97
CA GLU A 35 -7.39 12.11 4.18
C GLU A 35 -7.46 13.63 4.05
N ASN A 36 -6.53 14.35 4.69
CA ASN A 36 -6.45 15.80 4.58
C ASN A 36 -6.16 16.27 3.15
N ASN A 37 -5.25 15.61 2.43
CA ASN A 37 -4.92 15.95 1.05
C ASN A 37 -6.11 15.72 0.11
N LEU A 38 -6.83 14.61 0.28
CA LEU A 38 -8.06 14.32 -0.49
C LEU A 38 -9.15 15.36 -0.21
N LYS A 39 -9.34 15.72 1.06
CA LYS A 39 -10.30 16.76 1.46
C LYS A 39 -9.97 18.13 0.86
N GLN A 40 -8.69 18.53 0.85
CA GLN A 40 -8.23 19.76 0.21
C GLN A 40 -8.45 19.75 -1.31
N ALA A 41 -8.38 18.58 -1.94
CA ALA A 41 -8.69 18.38 -3.34
C ALA A 41 -10.20 18.29 -3.65
N GLY A 42 -11.08 18.45 -2.63
CA GLY A 42 -12.53 18.44 -2.80
C GLY A 42 -13.22 17.09 -2.64
N PHE A 43 -12.47 16.04 -2.25
CA PHE A 43 -13.01 14.69 -2.04
C PHE A 43 -13.25 14.40 -0.55
N ASN A 44 -14.48 14.06 -0.18
CA ASN A 44 -14.82 13.70 1.20
C ASN A 44 -14.66 12.20 1.41
N ILE A 45 -13.43 11.73 1.46
CA ILE A 45 -13.07 10.31 1.59
C ILE A 45 -12.45 10.07 2.96
N GLN A 46 -13.00 9.12 3.71
CA GLN A 46 -12.42 8.63 4.96
C GLN A 46 -11.25 7.69 4.67
N VAL A 47 -10.10 7.90 5.33
CA VAL A 47 -8.93 7.03 5.18
C VAL A 47 -8.63 6.31 6.49
N ILE A 48 -8.84 5.00 6.49
CA ILE A 48 -8.64 4.12 7.65
C ILE A 48 -7.23 3.54 7.62
N ASN A 49 -6.52 3.63 8.75
CA ASN A 49 -5.26 2.95 8.93
C ASN A 49 -5.49 1.49 9.33
N GLY A 50 -5.50 0.60 8.34
CA GLY A 50 -5.55 -0.85 8.52
C GLY A 50 -4.17 -1.52 8.47
N SER A 51 -3.08 -0.74 8.57
CA SER A 51 -1.71 -1.24 8.48
C SER A 51 -1.17 -1.68 9.85
N VAL A 52 -0.29 -2.67 9.86
CA VAL A 52 0.31 -3.23 11.08
C VAL A 52 1.82 -3.27 10.95
N SER A 53 2.53 -2.50 11.79
CA SER A 53 4.00 -2.45 11.80
C SER A 53 4.61 -3.84 11.99
N GLY A 54 5.66 -4.15 11.19
CA GLY A 54 6.35 -5.45 11.21
C GLY A 54 5.62 -6.59 10.51
N SER A 55 4.41 -6.36 9.96
CA SER A 55 3.62 -7.38 9.27
C SER A 55 4.29 -7.80 7.96
N THR A 56 4.41 -9.10 7.75
CA THR A 56 4.77 -9.72 6.47
C THR A 56 3.52 -9.93 5.61
N SER A 57 3.68 -10.34 4.36
CA SER A 57 2.56 -10.72 3.48
C SER A 57 1.71 -11.84 4.10
N SER A 58 2.34 -12.82 4.79
CA SER A 58 1.63 -13.86 5.55
C SER A 58 0.83 -13.28 6.72
N GLY A 59 1.41 -12.34 7.49
CA GLY A 59 0.70 -11.63 8.55
C GLY A 59 -0.48 -10.84 8.02
N GLY A 60 -0.33 -10.21 6.86
CA GLY A 60 -1.42 -9.53 6.16
C GLY A 60 -2.53 -10.49 5.75
N LEU A 61 -2.17 -11.63 5.13
CA LEU A 61 -3.14 -12.65 4.71
C LEU A 61 -3.96 -13.18 5.90
N ASN A 62 -3.30 -13.48 7.03
CA ASN A 62 -3.97 -14.03 8.21
C ASN A 62 -5.04 -13.10 8.80
N ARG A 63 -4.98 -11.79 8.54
CA ARG A 63 -5.94 -10.81 9.01
C ARG A 63 -6.85 -10.25 7.91
N ALA A 64 -6.63 -10.59 6.65
CA ALA A 64 -7.32 -9.97 5.53
C ALA A 64 -8.84 -10.11 5.62
N GLU A 65 -9.35 -11.30 5.90
CA GLU A 65 -10.79 -11.56 6.02
C GLU A 65 -11.46 -10.67 7.07
N TRP A 66 -10.85 -10.56 8.23
CA TRP A 66 -11.35 -9.74 9.32
C TRP A 66 -11.17 -8.24 9.04
N SER A 67 -9.98 -7.83 8.59
CA SER A 67 -9.69 -6.41 8.34
C SER A 67 -10.52 -5.80 7.22
N LEU A 68 -10.99 -6.64 6.28
CA LEU A 68 -11.80 -6.24 5.13
C LEU A 68 -13.27 -6.67 5.28
N SER A 69 -13.74 -6.89 6.52
CA SER A 69 -15.12 -7.36 6.77
C SER A 69 -16.15 -6.22 6.81
N ASP A 70 -15.74 -4.97 6.93
CA ASP A 70 -16.66 -3.82 6.87
C ASP A 70 -17.21 -3.66 5.44
N PRO A 71 -18.53 -3.80 5.24
CA PRO A 71 -19.15 -3.70 3.90
C PRO A 71 -19.09 -2.29 3.31
N GLY A 72 -18.68 -1.28 4.09
CA GLY A 72 -18.51 0.09 3.60
C GLY A 72 -17.11 0.41 3.10
N ILE A 73 -16.21 -0.57 2.98
CA ILE A 73 -14.88 -0.36 2.38
C ILE A 73 -15.03 -0.38 0.86
N ASP A 74 -14.72 0.73 0.21
CA ASP A 74 -14.78 0.86 -1.26
C ASP A 74 -13.45 0.55 -1.94
N LEU A 75 -12.34 0.90 -1.28
CA LEU A 75 -11.00 0.79 -1.86
C LEU A 75 -9.97 0.38 -0.80
N ILE A 76 -9.04 -0.49 -1.17
CA ILE A 76 -7.83 -0.71 -0.40
C ILE A 76 -6.58 -0.23 -1.15
N ILE A 77 -5.64 0.35 -0.42
CA ILE A 77 -4.26 0.52 -0.89
C ILE A 77 -3.45 -0.62 -0.29
N LEU A 78 -3.14 -1.63 -1.11
CA LEU A 78 -2.39 -2.81 -0.68
C LEU A 78 -0.89 -2.57 -0.86
N GLY A 79 -0.19 -2.29 0.24
CA GLY A 79 1.25 -2.00 0.27
C GLY A 79 1.96 -2.90 1.28
N MET A 80 2.28 -4.13 0.88
CA MET A 80 2.94 -5.14 1.72
C MET A 80 4.11 -5.79 0.98
N GLY A 81 5.01 -6.42 1.75
CA GLY A 81 6.16 -7.16 1.24
C GLY A 81 7.52 -6.58 1.66
N ALA A 82 7.56 -5.36 2.22
CA ALA A 82 8.82 -4.80 2.72
C ALA A 82 9.45 -5.69 3.79
N ASN A 83 8.67 -6.18 4.76
CA ASN A 83 9.16 -7.10 5.78
C ASN A 83 9.54 -8.47 5.23
N ASP A 84 8.89 -8.92 4.16
CA ASP A 84 9.26 -10.17 3.47
C ASP A 84 10.66 -10.06 2.87
N MET A 85 10.92 -8.99 2.12
CA MET A 85 12.24 -8.79 1.52
C MET A 85 13.35 -8.56 2.57
N LEU A 86 13.06 -7.83 3.65
CA LEU A 86 14.03 -7.61 4.73
C LEU A 86 14.41 -8.92 5.44
N ARG A 87 13.49 -9.86 5.52
CA ARG A 87 13.68 -11.19 6.15
C ARG A 87 14.12 -12.28 5.17
N GLY A 88 14.29 -11.96 3.89
CA GLY A 88 14.66 -12.92 2.85
C GLY A 88 13.61 -14.00 2.59
N ILE A 89 12.33 -13.72 2.84
CA ILE A 89 11.23 -14.63 2.52
C ILE A 89 11.20 -14.80 1.00
N GLN A 90 10.97 -16.05 0.54
CA GLN A 90 11.01 -16.35 -0.88
C GLN A 90 9.97 -15.54 -1.66
N PRO A 91 10.34 -14.91 -2.80
CA PRO A 91 9.43 -14.08 -3.59
C PRO A 91 8.13 -14.77 -4.01
N ASP A 92 8.18 -16.07 -4.28
CA ASP A 92 6.97 -16.84 -4.65
C ASP A 92 5.98 -16.97 -3.47
N GLU A 93 6.47 -17.01 -2.23
CA GLU A 93 5.60 -17.00 -1.05
C GLU A 93 4.94 -15.64 -0.87
N THR A 94 5.71 -14.56 -0.93
CA THR A 94 5.18 -13.19 -0.91
C THR A 94 4.11 -12.99 -1.98
N LYS A 95 4.41 -13.40 -3.21
CA LYS A 95 3.48 -13.33 -4.33
C LYS A 95 2.17 -14.08 -4.07
N LYS A 96 2.28 -15.32 -3.57
CA LYS A 96 1.11 -16.16 -3.24
C LYS A 96 0.22 -15.50 -2.18
N ASN A 97 0.82 -14.97 -1.13
CA ASN A 97 0.08 -14.30 -0.06
C ASN A 97 -0.62 -13.04 -0.55
N LEU A 98 0.08 -12.17 -1.30
CA LEU A 98 -0.50 -10.97 -1.90
C LEU A 98 -1.66 -11.33 -2.85
N GLU A 99 -1.50 -12.37 -3.65
CA GLU A 99 -2.55 -12.82 -4.55
C GLU A 99 -3.81 -13.31 -3.82
N GLN A 100 -3.66 -13.97 -2.67
CA GLN A 100 -4.81 -14.36 -1.85
C GLN A 100 -5.50 -13.14 -1.22
N ILE A 101 -4.75 -12.14 -0.74
CA ILE A 101 -5.34 -10.89 -0.23
C ILE A 101 -6.13 -10.18 -1.34
N ILE A 102 -5.58 -10.12 -2.56
CA ILE A 102 -6.27 -9.56 -3.74
C ILE A 102 -7.59 -10.31 -4.01
N LYS A 103 -7.59 -11.63 -3.93
CA LYS A 103 -8.82 -12.43 -4.14
C LYS A 103 -9.86 -12.14 -3.07
N ILE A 104 -9.47 -12.12 -1.79
CA ILE A 104 -10.36 -11.78 -0.67
C ILE A 104 -11.01 -10.41 -0.89
N ALA A 105 -10.23 -9.39 -1.25
CA ALA A 105 -10.76 -8.06 -1.51
C ALA A 105 -11.74 -8.06 -2.70
N LYS A 106 -11.42 -8.77 -3.78
CA LYS A 106 -12.31 -8.89 -4.96
C LYS A 106 -13.61 -9.64 -4.67
N GLU A 107 -13.57 -10.69 -3.86
CA GLU A 107 -14.76 -11.42 -3.42
C GLU A 107 -15.71 -10.55 -2.59
N LYS A 108 -15.17 -9.50 -1.95
CA LYS A 108 -15.92 -8.47 -1.22
C LYS A 108 -16.27 -7.24 -2.06
N GLU A 109 -16.00 -7.30 -3.38
CA GLU A 109 -16.23 -6.20 -4.33
C GLU A 109 -15.45 -4.90 -4.00
N ILE A 110 -14.35 -5.02 -3.25
CA ILE A 110 -13.48 -3.90 -2.86
C ILE A 110 -12.50 -3.61 -4.01
N GLU A 111 -12.41 -2.34 -4.43
CA GLU A 111 -11.40 -1.89 -5.39
C GLU A 111 -10.00 -1.95 -4.79
N ILE A 112 -8.97 -2.12 -5.64
CA ILE A 112 -7.60 -2.32 -5.18
C ILE A 112 -6.63 -1.42 -5.95
N ILE A 113 -5.86 -0.62 -5.22
CA ILE A 113 -4.60 -0.06 -5.73
C ILE A 113 -3.48 -0.91 -5.13
N LEU A 114 -2.70 -1.57 -5.98
CA LEU A 114 -1.52 -2.32 -5.56
C LEU A 114 -0.31 -1.39 -5.54
N ALA A 115 0.31 -1.23 -4.38
CA ALA A 115 1.53 -0.46 -4.20
C ALA A 115 2.76 -1.39 -4.14
N GLY A 116 3.65 -1.24 -5.11
CA GLY A 116 4.84 -2.08 -5.27
C GLY A 116 5.97 -1.72 -4.31
N MET A 117 6.86 -2.70 -4.13
CA MET A 117 8.12 -2.59 -3.42
C MET A 117 9.27 -2.99 -4.34
N ILE A 118 10.46 -2.42 -4.10
CA ILE A 118 11.68 -2.74 -4.82
C ILE A 118 12.71 -3.31 -3.82
N ALA A 119 13.20 -4.52 -4.08
CA ALA A 119 14.16 -5.15 -3.20
C ALA A 119 15.58 -4.60 -3.39
N PRO A 120 16.36 -4.47 -2.31
CA PRO A 120 17.79 -4.24 -2.41
C PRO A 120 18.50 -5.48 -2.98
N THR A 121 19.80 -5.35 -3.28
CA THR A 121 20.62 -6.46 -3.80
C THR A 121 21.18 -7.37 -2.71
N THR A 122 20.87 -7.14 -1.44
CA THR A 122 21.41 -7.86 -0.27
C THR A 122 21.19 -9.37 -0.31
N HIS A 123 20.08 -9.82 -0.88
CA HIS A 123 19.75 -11.24 -1.07
C HIS A 123 20.15 -11.77 -2.46
N GLY A 124 20.97 -11.01 -3.21
CA GLY A 124 21.47 -11.36 -4.52
C GLY A 124 20.56 -10.94 -5.69
N ALA A 125 21.14 -10.90 -6.88
CA ALA A 125 20.47 -10.39 -8.08
C ALA A 125 19.24 -11.21 -8.48
N LYS A 126 19.28 -12.53 -8.28
CA LYS A 126 18.15 -13.41 -8.58
C LYS A 126 16.95 -13.08 -7.70
N TYR A 127 17.16 -12.97 -6.37
CA TYR A 127 16.11 -12.61 -5.42
C TYR A 127 15.47 -11.28 -5.82
N LYS A 128 16.31 -10.24 -6.04
CA LYS A 128 15.81 -8.92 -6.45
C LYS A 128 14.94 -9.00 -7.71
N LYS A 129 15.42 -9.66 -8.75
CA LYS A 129 14.68 -9.83 -10.01
C LYS A 129 13.33 -10.49 -9.79
N ASP A 130 13.29 -11.56 -9.00
CA ASP A 130 12.08 -12.34 -8.75
C ASP A 130 11.09 -11.54 -7.87
N PHE A 131 11.61 -10.83 -6.85
CA PHE A 131 10.79 -9.98 -5.96
C PHE A 131 10.20 -8.77 -6.69
N ASP A 132 11.02 -8.01 -7.42
CA ASP A 132 10.57 -6.82 -8.15
C ASP A 132 9.51 -7.17 -9.21
N ALA A 133 9.52 -8.40 -9.72
CA ALA A 133 8.55 -8.87 -10.71
C ALA A 133 7.18 -9.24 -10.12
N ILE A 134 7.02 -9.32 -8.78
CA ILE A 134 5.76 -9.72 -8.12
C ILE A 134 4.62 -8.77 -8.48
N TYR A 135 4.83 -7.49 -8.20
CA TYR A 135 3.77 -6.48 -8.25
C TYR A 135 3.27 -6.20 -9.67
N PRO A 136 4.12 -5.97 -10.68
CA PRO A 136 3.64 -5.76 -12.03
C PRO A 136 2.95 -7.01 -12.61
N LYS A 137 3.39 -8.23 -12.23
CA LYS A 137 2.70 -9.46 -12.64
C LYS A 137 1.32 -9.58 -12.01
N LEU A 138 1.17 -9.29 -10.71
CA LEU A 138 -0.12 -9.33 -10.02
C LEU A 138 -1.05 -8.24 -10.54
N SER A 139 -0.55 -7.00 -10.71
CA SER A 139 -1.33 -5.90 -11.27
C SER A 139 -1.89 -6.27 -12.65
N LYS A 140 -1.05 -6.76 -13.56
CA LYS A 140 -1.47 -7.19 -14.89
C LYS A 140 -2.47 -8.35 -14.84
N LYS A 141 -2.19 -9.39 -14.02
CA LYS A 141 -3.02 -10.58 -13.91
C LYS A 141 -4.43 -10.26 -13.42
N HIS A 142 -4.55 -9.34 -12.48
CA HIS A 142 -5.81 -8.99 -11.81
C HIS A 142 -6.43 -7.68 -12.30
N ASN A 143 -5.82 -7.03 -13.31
CA ASN A 143 -6.23 -5.73 -13.86
C ASN A 143 -6.41 -4.67 -12.76
N LEU A 144 -5.36 -4.46 -11.95
CA LEU A 144 -5.37 -3.52 -10.83
C LEU A 144 -4.75 -2.19 -11.21
N GLN A 145 -5.24 -1.11 -10.59
CA GLN A 145 -4.49 0.14 -10.53
C GLN A 145 -3.17 -0.12 -9.79
N PHE A 146 -2.07 0.45 -10.30
CA PHE A 146 -0.73 0.08 -9.83
C PHE A 146 0.14 1.31 -9.56
N ILE A 147 0.70 1.36 -8.35
CA ILE A 147 1.79 2.27 -7.97
C ILE A 147 3.08 1.45 -8.06
N PRO A 148 3.98 1.71 -9.02
CA PRO A 148 5.18 0.88 -9.23
C PRO A 148 6.09 0.77 -8.01
N PHE A 149 6.21 1.86 -7.23
CA PHE A 149 7.00 1.89 -6.01
C PHE A 149 6.36 2.82 -4.98
N LEU A 150 5.94 2.28 -3.84
CA LEU A 150 5.30 3.06 -2.77
C LEU A 150 6.18 4.22 -2.28
N LEU A 151 7.49 3.97 -2.16
CA LEU A 151 8.48 4.92 -1.65
C LEU A 151 9.16 5.75 -2.74
N GLU A 152 8.52 5.92 -3.90
CA GLU A 152 9.06 6.72 -4.99
C GLU A 152 9.36 8.15 -4.54
N GLY A 153 10.63 8.57 -4.74
CA GLY A 153 11.15 9.86 -4.31
C GLY A 153 11.43 9.99 -2.81
N VAL A 154 11.22 8.92 -2.01
CA VAL A 154 11.46 8.89 -0.56
C VAL A 154 12.58 7.93 -0.18
N ALA A 155 12.60 6.74 -0.77
CA ALA A 155 13.61 5.73 -0.45
C ALA A 155 15.03 6.27 -0.66
N LEU A 156 15.92 5.93 0.28
CA LEU A 156 17.33 6.33 0.26
C LEU A 156 17.58 7.85 0.34
N ASN A 157 16.57 8.65 0.62
CA ASN A 157 16.71 10.09 0.84
C ASN A 157 16.73 10.38 2.35
N PRO A 158 17.89 10.71 2.97
CA PRO A 158 17.98 10.94 4.41
C PRO A 158 17.07 12.08 4.91
N SER A 159 16.78 13.09 4.08
CA SER A 159 15.90 14.21 4.45
C SER A 159 14.42 13.82 4.54
N LEU A 160 14.02 12.68 3.97
CA LEU A 160 12.64 12.19 3.92
C LEU A 160 12.43 10.93 4.76
N ASN A 161 13.50 10.42 5.39
CA ASN A 161 13.43 9.25 6.26
C ASN A 161 13.81 9.59 7.69
N GLN A 162 13.38 8.76 8.62
CA GLN A 162 13.78 8.78 10.01
C GLN A 162 15.26 8.35 10.14
N GLN A 163 15.83 8.45 11.34
CA GLN A 163 17.25 8.13 11.59
C GLN A 163 17.61 6.66 11.23
N ASP A 164 16.64 5.77 11.18
CA ASP A 164 16.85 4.37 10.79
C ASP A 164 17.07 4.18 9.28
N GLY A 165 16.83 5.23 8.47
CA GLY A 165 16.99 5.20 7.02
C GLY A 165 15.98 4.34 6.25
N ILE A 166 14.96 3.81 6.94
CA ILE A 166 13.96 2.88 6.42
C ILE A 166 12.57 3.52 6.41
N HIS A 167 12.16 4.07 7.56
CA HIS A 167 10.82 4.59 7.74
C HIS A 167 10.75 6.07 7.31
N PRO A 168 9.71 6.46 6.56
CA PRO A 168 9.48 7.86 6.20
C PRO A 168 9.36 8.73 7.46
N ASN A 169 9.93 9.93 7.42
CA ASN A 169 9.61 10.98 8.36
C ASN A 169 8.35 11.74 7.89
N GLN A 170 7.99 12.82 8.59
CA GLN A 170 6.82 13.63 8.24
C GLN A 170 6.82 14.08 6.78
N GLN A 171 7.95 14.57 6.26
CA GLN A 171 8.04 15.03 4.86
C GLN A 171 7.96 13.87 3.87
N GLY A 172 8.57 12.73 4.21
CA GLY A 172 8.45 11.50 3.43
C GLY A 172 7.01 10.98 3.35
N THR A 173 6.28 11.05 4.47
CA THR A 173 4.86 10.66 4.51
C THR A 173 3.99 11.56 3.61
N ILE A 174 4.24 12.88 3.60
CA ILE A 174 3.56 13.81 2.70
C ILE A 174 3.82 13.40 1.25
N LYS A 175 5.07 13.11 0.90
CA LYS A 175 5.44 12.70 -0.46
C LYS A 175 4.76 11.39 -0.90
N ILE A 176 4.70 10.39 -0.03
CA ILE A 176 3.98 9.12 -0.28
C ILE A 176 2.49 9.40 -0.49
N SER A 177 1.90 10.23 0.37
CA SER A 177 0.49 10.62 0.28
C SER A 177 0.15 11.25 -1.07
N GLU A 178 0.99 12.16 -1.59
CA GLU A 178 0.82 12.76 -2.91
C GLU A 178 0.82 11.71 -4.05
N ASN A 179 1.69 10.71 -3.96
CA ASN A 179 1.77 9.64 -4.95
C ASN A 179 0.52 8.76 -4.93
N ILE A 180 0.01 8.41 -3.74
CA ILE A 180 -1.22 7.64 -3.57
C ILE A 180 -2.45 8.44 -4.03
N GLN A 181 -2.54 9.71 -3.63
CA GLN A 181 -3.64 10.61 -4.00
C GLN A 181 -3.84 10.67 -5.53
N LYS A 182 -2.76 10.81 -6.30
CA LYS A 182 -2.81 10.80 -7.77
C LYS A 182 -3.47 9.53 -8.32
N SER A 183 -3.15 8.38 -7.69
CA SER A 183 -3.71 7.08 -8.12
C SER A 183 -5.19 6.94 -7.75
N ILE A 184 -5.63 7.50 -6.62
CA ILE A 184 -7.05 7.54 -6.23
C ILE A 184 -7.82 8.45 -7.19
N ILE A 185 -7.34 9.67 -7.42
CA ILE A 185 -8.00 10.63 -8.35
C ILE A 185 -8.12 10.02 -9.75
N ALA A 186 -7.09 9.31 -10.23
CA ALA A 186 -7.16 8.64 -11.54
C ALA A 186 -8.22 7.52 -11.64
N ILE A 187 -8.74 7.02 -10.50
CA ILE A 187 -9.89 6.10 -10.48
C ILE A 187 -11.20 6.90 -10.49
N LEU A 188 -11.27 8.01 -9.74
CA LEU A 188 -12.46 8.84 -9.60
C LEU A 188 -12.83 9.58 -10.91
N ASP A 189 -11.83 9.83 -11.76
CA ASP A 189 -11.98 10.54 -13.05
C ASP A 189 -12.39 9.61 -14.22
N LYS A 190 -12.60 8.31 -13.97
CA LYS A 190 -13.01 7.31 -14.99
C LYS A 190 -14.52 7.13 -15.04
#